data_f07ca61b8be51da63a67d0ca5abe79aa
#
_entry.id   f07ca61b8be51da63a67d0ca5abe79aa
#
_cell.length_a   1.000
_cell.length_b   1.000
_cell.length_c   1.000
_cell.angle_alpha   90.00
_cell.angle_beta   90.00
_cell.angle_gamma   90.00
#
_symmetry.space_group_name_H-M   'P 1'
#
loop_
_entity.id
_entity.type
_entity.pdbx_description
1 polymer ?
#
loop_
_entity_poly.entity_id
_entity_poly.type
_entity_poly.pdbx_seq_one_letter_code
_entity_poly.pdbx_strand_id
1 'polypeptide(L)'
;MSKSLPKSFNGPVGIIGFGAFGQLVAQHLRAHFQVLVSDIAPDLATAKTLDVAVAPFETVAKCPVVIVAVPVSAMRSVATALAPLLKVGTLVLDVGSVKVEPAAIMAQLLPPTVDIVATHPLFGPKSAGNGLRGLQIAICPIRGPRFRAAAFCRKAGLEVIMTTPEDHDREIAQVQGLTHLVANLLVKMDIRETRMTTRSFQALMSAVDMVRHDAPDVLQAILRVNPHAGDIIKRFKSLTSALEDPA
;
A
#
# COMPACT_ATOMS: atom_id res chain seq x y z
N MET A 1 -20.68 15.67 14.11
CA MET A 1 -19.72 16.24 15.10
C MET A 1 -18.31 15.82 14.68
N SER A 2 -17.55 16.73 14.11
CA SER A 2 -16.15 16.49 13.70
C SER A 2 -15.29 16.40 14.94
N LYS A 3 -14.86 15.20 15.31
CA LYS A 3 -13.89 15.02 16.41
C LYS A 3 -12.51 15.43 15.88
N SER A 4 -11.95 16.54 16.40
CA SER A 4 -10.60 17.01 16.07
C SER A 4 -9.55 15.91 16.23
N LEU A 5 -8.58 15.85 15.29
CA LEU A 5 -7.45 14.90 15.35
C LEU A 5 -6.57 15.17 16.58
N PRO A 6 -5.86 14.16 17.11
CA PRO A 6 -4.97 14.38 18.24
C PRO A 6 -3.95 15.47 17.89
N LYS A 7 -3.72 16.42 18.79
CA LYS A 7 -2.76 17.54 18.65
C LYS A 7 -1.30 17.12 18.38
N SER A 8 -1.03 15.83 18.25
CA SER A 8 0.30 15.27 18.06
C SER A 8 0.83 15.28 16.61
N PHE A 9 -0.01 15.70 15.65
CA PHE A 9 0.40 15.88 14.25
C PHE A 9 0.09 17.31 13.82
N ASN A 10 0.88 18.27 14.28
CA ASN A 10 0.79 19.64 13.81
C ASN A 10 1.72 19.82 12.62
N GLY A 11 1.16 20.15 11.45
CA GLY A 11 1.90 20.46 10.24
C GLY A 11 1.41 19.70 9.02
N PRO A 12 2.03 19.98 7.85
CA PRO A 12 1.68 19.32 6.60
C PRO A 12 2.09 17.84 6.59
N VAL A 13 1.35 17.04 5.83
CA VAL A 13 1.71 15.67 5.48
C VAL A 13 2.33 15.69 4.08
N GLY A 14 3.53 15.14 3.96
CA GLY A 14 4.21 14.94 2.69
C GLY A 14 3.91 13.57 2.12
N ILE A 15 3.63 13.49 0.82
CA ILE A 15 3.46 12.24 0.08
C ILE A 15 4.49 12.21 -1.03
N ILE A 16 5.33 11.17 -1.05
CA ILE A 16 6.29 10.90 -2.12
C ILE A 16 5.74 9.76 -2.97
N GLY A 17 5.48 10.03 -4.24
CA GLY A 17 4.72 9.19 -5.16
C GLY A 17 3.26 9.65 -5.25
N PHE A 18 2.84 10.09 -6.44
CA PHE A 18 1.48 10.58 -6.70
C PHE A 18 0.77 9.75 -7.78
N GLY A 19 1.09 8.44 -7.84
CA GLY A 19 0.35 7.45 -8.60
C GLY A 19 -1.04 7.18 -7.98
N ALA A 20 -1.77 6.18 -8.48
CA ALA A 20 -3.15 5.89 -8.08
C ALA A 20 -3.33 5.79 -6.54
N PHE A 21 -2.38 5.13 -5.84
CA PHE A 21 -2.47 5.00 -4.39
C PHE A 21 -2.08 6.27 -3.64
N GLY A 22 -1.06 7.00 -4.10
CA GLY A 22 -0.68 8.31 -3.55
C GLY A 22 -1.81 9.33 -3.66
N GLN A 23 -2.53 9.33 -4.79
CA GLN A 23 -3.74 10.14 -5.00
C GLN A 23 -4.87 9.76 -4.03
N LEU A 24 -5.10 8.45 -3.83
CA LEU A 24 -6.08 7.97 -2.84
C LEU A 24 -5.75 8.44 -1.43
N VAL A 25 -4.49 8.30 -1.01
CA VAL A 25 -4.01 8.78 0.30
C VAL A 25 -4.22 10.30 0.42
N ALA A 26 -3.82 11.06 -0.59
CA ALA A 26 -3.99 12.51 -0.64
C ALA A 26 -5.47 12.91 -0.52
N GLN A 27 -6.36 12.25 -1.26
CA GLN A 27 -7.81 12.47 -1.21
C GLN A 27 -8.39 12.34 0.19
N HIS A 28 -7.95 11.35 0.96
CA HIS A 28 -8.47 11.12 2.30
C HIS A 28 -7.81 12.00 3.37
N LEU A 29 -6.54 12.35 3.19
CA LEU A 29 -5.82 13.16 4.16
C LEU A 29 -6.12 14.65 4.05
N ARG A 30 -6.45 15.17 2.86
CA ARG A 30 -6.70 16.60 2.63
C ARG A 30 -7.81 17.21 3.48
N ALA A 31 -8.77 16.40 3.91
CA ALA A 31 -9.85 16.86 4.79
C ALA A 31 -9.37 17.15 6.22
N HIS A 32 -8.15 16.75 6.56
CA HIS A 32 -7.62 16.80 7.93
C HIS A 32 -6.27 17.52 8.02
N PHE A 33 -5.52 17.60 6.91
CA PHE A 33 -4.15 18.14 6.85
C PHE A 33 -3.94 18.96 5.59
N GLN A 34 -2.99 19.86 5.66
CA GLN A 34 -2.34 20.37 4.45
C GLN A 34 -1.50 19.22 3.85
N VAL A 35 -1.77 18.86 2.61
CA VAL A 35 -1.06 17.79 1.91
C VAL A 35 -0.14 18.37 0.85
N LEU A 36 1.14 18.00 0.92
CA LEU A 36 2.14 18.30 -0.09
C LEU A 36 2.51 17.00 -0.80
N VAL A 37 2.53 17.00 -2.13
CA VAL A 37 2.86 15.82 -2.92
C VAL A 37 4.11 16.08 -3.78
N SER A 38 4.94 15.05 -3.94
CA SER A 38 6.07 15.06 -4.87
C SER A 38 6.08 13.77 -5.66
N ASP A 39 6.27 13.91 -6.98
CA ASP A 39 6.40 12.79 -7.90
C ASP A 39 7.36 13.17 -9.03
N ILE A 40 7.93 12.20 -9.72
CA ILE A 40 8.79 12.42 -10.90
C ILE A 40 7.98 12.93 -12.10
N ALA A 41 6.68 12.58 -12.17
CA ALA A 41 5.75 12.99 -13.21
C ALA A 41 4.37 13.24 -12.59
N PRO A 42 4.18 14.31 -11.79
CA PRO A 42 2.95 14.53 -11.05
C PRO A 42 1.77 14.85 -11.99
N ASP A 43 0.63 14.22 -11.74
CA ASP A 43 -0.64 14.58 -12.38
C ASP A 43 -1.17 15.89 -11.79
N LEU A 44 -0.84 17.00 -12.46
CA LEU A 44 -1.23 18.35 -12.04
C LEU A 44 -2.74 18.58 -12.08
N ALA A 45 -3.45 17.92 -13.00
CA ALA A 45 -4.91 18.05 -13.12
C ALA A 45 -5.60 17.41 -11.89
N THR A 46 -5.17 16.20 -11.54
CA THR A 46 -5.65 15.51 -10.34
C THR A 46 -5.24 16.25 -9.06
N ALA A 47 -4.01 16.75 -8.96
CA ALA A 47 -3.58 17.53 -7.80
C ALA A 47 -4.45 18.77 -7.59
N LYS A 48 -4.78 19.49 -8.67
CA LYS A 48 -5.71 20.64 -8.64
C LYS A 48 -7.13 20.23 -8.21
N THR A 49 -7.64 19.13 -8.76
CA THR A 49 -8.97 18.61 -8.41
C THR A 49 -9.06 18.19 -6.94
N LEU A 50 -8.00 17.61 -6.42
CA LEU A 50 -7.89 17.20 -5.02
C LEU A 50 -7.54 18.36 -4.07
N ASP A 51 -7.25 19.56 -4.59
CA ASP A 51 -6.80 20.70 -3.79
C ASP A 51 -5.59 20.34 -2.92
N VAL A 52 -4.57 19.71 -3.53
CA VAL A 52 -3.30 19.37 -2.90
C VAL A 52 -2.15 20.06 -3.63
N ALA A 53 -1.13 20.49 -2.87
CA ALA A 53 -0.01 21.23 -3.44
C ALA A 53 1.09 20.28 -3.94
N VAL A 54 1.45 20.41 -5.21
CA VAL A 54 2.66 19.79 -5.75
C VAL A 54 3.86 20.63 -5.33
N ALA A 55 4.86 19.98 -4.72
CA ALA A 55 6.04 20.64 -4.18
C ALA A 55 7.32 19.87 -4.54
N PRO A 56 8.50 20.52 -4.53
CA PRO A 56 9.78 19.85 -4.69
C PRO A 56 9.99 18.77 -3.64
N PHE A 57 10.72 17.71 -4.00
CA PHE A 57 11.02 16.56 -3.13
C PHE A 57 11.60 17.00 -1.78
N GLU A 58 12.52 17.96 -1.78
CA GLU A 58 13.18 18.51 -0.58
C GLU A 58 12.19 19.22 0.35
N THR A 59 11.14 19.79 -0.18
CA THR A 59 10.07 20.45 0.61
C THR A 59 9.20 19.39 1.26
N VAL A 60 8.78 18.38 0.50
CA VAL A 60 7.96 17.26 0.98
C VAL A 60 8.71 16.45 2.05
N ALA A 61 10.01 16.21 1.85
CA ALA A 61 10.88 15.50 2.79
C ALA A 61 10.98 16.18 4.18
N LYS A 62 10.75 17.48 4.26
CA LYS A 62 10.81 18.26 5.53
C LYS A 62 9.50 18.29 6.32
N CYS A 63 8.45 17.63 5.82
CA CYS A 63 7.20 17.50 6.53
C CYS A 63 7.35 16.65 7.81
N PRO A 64 6.59 16.92 8.87
CA PRO A 64 6.65 16.12 10.10
C PRO A 64 6.17 14.69 9.93
N VAL A 65 5.37 14.42 8.90
CA VAL A 65 4.95 13.10 8.47
C VAL A 65 5.24 12.97 6.98
N VAL A 66 5.94 11.91 6.59
CA VAL A 66 6.24 11.60 5.19
C VAL A 66 5.72 10.21 4.86
N ILE A 67 4.85 10.14 3.86
CA ILE A 67 4.29 8.88 3.35
C ILE A 67 4.98 8.57 2.03
N VAL A 68 5.62 7.40 1.96
CA VAL A 68 6.30 6.91 0.76
C VAL A 68 5.35 5.97 0.02
N ALA A 69 4.79 6.46 -1.09
CA ALA A 69 3.79 5.79 -1.93
C ALA A 69 4.35 5.47 -3.31
N VAL A 70 5.58 4.94 -3.34
CA VAL A 70 6.29 4.53 -4.56
C VAL A 70 6.32 3.01 -4.70
N PRO A 71 6.58 2.47 -5.91
CA PRO A 71 6.84 1.04 -6.10
C PRO A 71 7.99 0.56 -5.21
N VAL A 72 7.92 -0.71 -4.78
CA VAL A 72 8.95 -1.31 -3.92
C VAL A 72 10.32 -1.24 -4.58
N SER A 73 10.39 -1.41 -5.90
CA SER A 73 11.61 -1.26 -6.70
C SER A 73 12.29 0.11 -6.56
N ALA A 74 11.52 1.17 -6.31
CA ALA A 74 12.02 2.52 -6.11
C ALA A 74 12.32 2.86 -4.63
N MET A 75 11.91 2.00 -3.68
CA MET A 75 12.02 2.29 -2.24
C MET A 75 13.46 2.61 -1.82
N ARG A 76 14.44 1.85 -2.29
CA ARG A 76 15.86 2.07 -1.93
C ARG A 76 16.39 3.42 -2.39
N SER A 77 16.15 3.79 -3.64
CA SER A 77 16.59 5.09 -4.19
C SER A 77 15.90 6.26 -3.49
N VAL A 78 14.60 6.14 -3.23
CA VAL A 78 13.83 7.17 -2.51
C VAL A 78 14.31 7.29 -1.06
N ALA A 79 14.50 6.18 -0.34
CA ALA A 79 15.00 6.21 1.03
C ALA A 79 16.40 6.83 1.13
N THR A 80 17.29 6.54 0.16
CA THR A 80 18.63 7.14 0.09
C THR A 80 18.56 8.66 -0.12
N ALA A 81 17.72 9.13 -1.05
CA ALA A 81 17.54 10.56 -1.31
C ALA A 81 16.84 11.28 -0.14
N LEU A 82 15.93 10.59 0.55
CA LEU A 82 15.16 11.13 1.65
C LEU A 82 15.99 11.32 2.93
N ALA A 83 16.89 10.36 3.21
CA ALA A 83 17.63 10.27 4.47
C ALA A 83 18.31 11.60 4.90
N PRO A 84 19.07 12.32 4.05
CA PRO A 84 19.75 13.55 4.44
C PRO A 84 18.82 14.75 4.64
N LEU A 85 17.55 14.65 4.22
CA LEU A 85 16.59 15.75 4.24
C LEU A 85 15.62 15.69 5.44
N LEU A 86 15.52 14.52 6.07
CA LEU A 86 14.60 14.27 7.18
C LEU A 86 15.02 15.02 8.43
N LYS A 87 14.04 15.57 9.13
CA LYS A 87 14.22 16.21 10.44
C LYS A 87 14.13 15.18 11.57
N VAL A 88 14.77 15.49 12.69
CA VAL A 88 14.62 14.72 13.94
C VAL A 88 13.14 14.63 14.33
N GLY A 89 12.66 13.42 14.62
CA GLY A 89 11.28 13.16 15.02
C GLY A 89 10.28 13.10 13.85
N THR A 90 10.74 13.18 12.59
CA THR A 90 9.87 12.90 11.43
C THR A 90 9.34 11.47 11.51
N LEU A 91 8.04 11.31 11.27
CA LEU A 91 7.43 9.99 11.09
C LEU A 91 7.42 9.64 9.61
N VAL A 92 8.10 8.55 9.25
CA VAL A 92 8.10 8.01 7.87
C VAL A 92 7.24 6.76 7.82
N LEU A 93 6.31 6.72 6.86
CA LEU A 93 5.45 5.57 6.58
C LEU A 93 5.63 5.15 5.12
N ASP A 94 5.53 3.83 4.85
CA ASP A 94 5.28 3.34 3.50
C ASP A 94 3.84 2.79 3.39
N VAL A 95 3.37 2.57 2.18
CA VAL A 95 2.03 2.01 1.90
C VAL A 95 2.07 0.85 0.90
N GLY A 96 3.24 0.24 0.74
CA GLY A 96 3.45 -0.89 -0.19
C GLY A 96 2.70 -2.16 0.20
N SER A 97 2.55 -3.07 -0.76
CA SER A 97 1.83 -4.35 -0.56
C SER A 97 2.66 -5.43 0.13
N VAL A 98 3.97 -5.26 0.27
CA VAL A 98 4.89 -6.15 1.00
C VAL A 98 5.63 -5.36 2.06
N LYS A 99 6.08 -6.02 3.13
CA LYS A 99 6.64 -5.33 4.31
C LYS A 99 8.07 -5.68 4.62
N VAL A 100 8.52 -6.92 4.42
CA VAL A 100 9.87 -7.35 4.83
C VAL A 100 10.95 -6.48 4.17
N GLU A 101 10.95 -6.38 2.85
CA GLU A 101 11.99 -5.63 2.13
C GLU A 101 11.90 -4.11 2.36
N PRO A 102 10.72 -3.44 2.21
CA PRO A 102 10.61 -2.01 2.48
C PRO A 102 10.98 -1.63 3.91
N ALA A 103 10.57 -2.40 4.91
CA ALA A 103 10.90 -2.17 6.30
C ALA A 103 12.40 -2.25 6.56
N ALA A 104 13.08 -3.28 6.00
CA ALA A 104 14.52 -3.43 6.09
C ALA A 104 15.26 -2.27 5.42
N ILE A 105 14.84 -1.84 4.23
CA ILE A 105 15.42 -0.69 3.52
C ILE A 105 15.30 0.58 4.36
N MET A 106 14.11 0.89 4.87
CA MET A 106 13.89 2.09 5.68
C MET A 106 14.70 2.04 6.99
N ALA A 107 14.73 0.89 7.68
CA ALA A 107 15.49 0.73 8.91
C ALA A 107 17.00 0.93 8.70
N GLN A 108 17.54 0.46 7.56
CA GLN A 108 18.95 0.55 7.21
C GLN A 108 19.36 1.95 6.78
N LEU A 109 18.54 2.62 5.96
CA LEU A 109 18.97 3.85 5.27
C LEU A 109 18.51 5.13 5.97
N LEU A 110 17.39 5.11 6.69
CA LEU A 110 16.88 6.34 7.32
C LEU A 110 17.58 6.61 8.65
N PRO A 111 17.82 7.88 9.00
CA PRO A 111 18.50 8.28 10.22
C PRO A 111 17.86 7.67 11.48
N PRO A 112 18.65 7.34 12.52
CA PRO A 112 18.12 6.77 13.77
C PRO A 112 17.20 7.73 14.53
N THR A 113 17.20 9.00 14.17
CA THR A 113 16.43 10.08 14.79
C THR A 113 15.00 10.20 14.26
N VAL A 114 14.60 9.39 13.28
CA VAL A 114 13.23 9.39 12.72
C VAL A 114 12.46 8.15 13.14
N ASP A 115 11.14 8.31 13.25
CA ASP A 115 10.22 7.20 13.52
C ASP A 115 9.88 6.49 12.19
N ILE A 116 9.77 5.17 12.20
CA ILE A 116 9.45 4.36 11.03
C ILE A 116 8.31 3.42 11.35
N VAL A 117 7.26 3.50 10.54
CA VAL A 117 6.11 2.59 10.60
C VAL A 117 5.79 2.09 9.21
N ALA A 118 6.05 0.80 8.96
CA ALA A 118 5.64 0.18 7.71
C ALA A 118 4.14 -0.12 7.74
N THR A 119 3.41 0.26 6.70
CA THR A 119 1.96 0.05 6.64
C THR A 119 1.54 -0.60 5.33
N HIS A 120 0.44 -1.33 5.37
CA HIS A 120 -0.22 -1.86 4.18
C HIS A 120 -1.72 -1.64 4.29
N PRO A 121 -2.30 -0.63 3.64
CA PRO A 121 -3.73 -0.53 3.44
C PRO A 121 -4.24 -1.71 2.61
N LEU A 122 -5.10 -2.56 3.21
CA LEU A 122 -5.62 -3.78 2.56
C LEU A 122 -6.79 -3.44 1.62
N PHE A 123 -6.66 -2.34 0.89
CA PHE A 123 -7.64 -1.83 -0.06
C PHE A 123 -6.96 -1.01 -1.14
N GLY A 124 -7.62 -0.89 -2.27
CA GLY A 124 -7.20 -0.05 -3.39
C GLY A 124 -8.23 1.03 -3.73
N PRO A 125 -8.00 1.83 -4.78
CA PRO A 125 -8.92 2.89 -5.20
C PRO A 125 -10.35 2.40 -5.45
N LYS A 126 -10.54 1.20 -5.98
CA LYS A 126 -11.86 0.62 -6.23
C LYS A 126 -12.63 0.32 -4.94
N SER A 127 -11.98 -0.27 -3.95
CA SER A 127 -12.62 -0.65 -2.68
C SER A 127 -12.80 0.52 -1.71
N ALA A 128 -12.01 1.59 -1.85
CA ALA A 128 -12.10 2.80 -1.02
C ALA A 128 -13.02 3.90 -1.59
N GLY A 129 -13.70 3.65 -2.71
CA GLY A 129 -14.56 4.65 -3.37
C GLY A 129 -15.67 5.21 -2.48
N ASN A 130 -16.16 4.42 -1.52
CA ASN A 130 -17.20 4.80 -0.55
C ASN A 130 -16.63 5.28 0.80
N GLY A 131 -15.33 5.55 0.91
CA GLY A 131 -14.64 5.98 2.13
C GLY A 131 -13.86 4.87 2.81
N LEU A 132 -13.21 5.21 3.94
CA LEU A 132 -12.28 4.31 4.63
C LEU A 132 -12.91 3.47 5.74
N ARG A 133 -14.14 3.75 6.14
CA ARG A 133 -14.76 3.12 7.32
C ARG A 133 -14.90 1.62 7.15
N GLY A 134 -14.33 0.86 8.08
CA GLY A 134 -14.34 -0.61 8.09
C GLY A 134 -13.33 -1.26 7.15
N LEU A 135 -12.54 -0.48 6.40
CA LEU A 135 -11.42 -1.02 5.64
C LEU A 135 -10.23 -1.29 6.57
N GLN A 136 -9.47 -2.32 6.25
CA GLN A 136 -8.37 -2.79 7.07
C GLN A 136 -7.02 -2.17 6.66
N ILE A 137 -6.16 -1.94 7.65
CA ILE A 137 -4.77 -1.55 7.44
C ILE A 137 -3.86 -2.35 8.36
N ALA A 138 -2.85 -3.01 7.79
CA ALA A 138 -1.78 -3.62 8.56
C ALA A 138 -0.76 -2.53 8.95
N ILE A 139 -0.30 -2.58 10.21
CA ILE A 139 0.71 -1.67 10.77
C ILE A 139 1.82 -2.49 11.38
N CYS A 140 3.03 -2.32 10.85
CA CYS A 140 4.27 -2.94 11.32
C CYS A 140 5.19 -1.84 11.89
N PRO A 141 5.21 -1.62 13.21
CA PRO A 141 6.11 -0.65 13.82
C PRO A 141 7.55 -1.13 13.73
N ILE A 142 8.43 -0.31 13.15
CA ILE A 142 9.85 -0.64 12.97
C ILE A 142 10.69 0.11 14.02
N ARG A 143 10.45 1.41 14.19
CA ARG A 143 11.16 2.27 15.13
C ARG A 143 10.26 3.42 15.59
N GLY A 144 10.28 3.75 16.89
CA GLY A 144 9.53 4.86 17.47
C GLY A 144 8.17 4.48 18.05
N PRO A 145 7.32 5.46 18.37
CA PRO A 145 6.07 5.28 19.11
C PRO A 145 4.98 4.60 18.26
N ARG A 146 4.91 3.29 18.35
CA ARG A 146 4.03 2.39 17.56
C ARG A 146 2.53 2.74 17.59
N PHE A 147 2.07 3.42 18.64
CA PHE A 147 0.63 3.67 18.81
C PHE A 147 0.12 4.94 18.08
N ARG A 148 1.00 5.87 17.70
CA ARG A 148 0.59 7.13 17.07
C ARG A 148 -0.07 6.90 15.70
N ALA A 149 0.58 6.14 14.82
CA ALA A 149 0.05 5.78 13.50
C ALA A 149 -1.25 4.98 13.63
N ALA A 150 -1.28 3.99 14.54
CA ALA A 150 -2.47 3.16 14.79
C ALA A 150 -3.65 4.01 15.28
N ALA A 151 -3.43 4.95 16.21
CA ALA A 151 -4.48 5.83 16.71
C ALA A 151 -5.03 6.74 15.60
N PHE A 152 -4.15 7.24 14.72
CA PHE A 152 -4.55 8.03 13.56
C PHE A 152 -5.43 7.22 12.59
N CYS A 153 -5.00 6.01 12.21
CA CYS A 153 -5.74 5.13 11.30
C CYS A 153 -7.11 4.75 11.86
N ARG A 154 -7.20 4.38 13.14
CA ARG A 154 -8.48 4.10 13.80
C ARG A 154 -9.42 5.30 13.78
N LYS A 155 -8.88 6.52 13.97
CA LYS A 155 -9.69 7.73 13.91
C LYS A 155 -10.17 8.06 12.51
N ALA A 156 -9.41 7.69 11.47
CA ALA A 156 -9.84 7.75 10.08
C ALA A 156 -10.93 6.71 9.73
N GLY A 157 -11.29 5.83 10.67
CA GLY A 157 -12.31 4.79 10.49
C GLY A 157 -11.77 3.45 10.03
N LEU A 158 -10.45 3.30 9.97
CA LEU A 158 -9.79 2.05 9.57
C LEU A 158 -9.76 1.04 10.73
N GLU A 159 -9.89 -0.23 10.38
CA GLU A 159 -9.60 -1.36 11.25
C GLU A 159 -8.11 -1.66 11.22
N VAL A 160 -7.45 -1.48 12.36
CA VAL A 160 -5.99 -1.60 12.48
C VAL A 160 -5.60 -2.99 12.92
N ILE A 161 -4.78 -3.65 12.12
CA ILE A 161 -4.13 -4.92 12.42
C ILE A 161 -2.65 -4.63 12.73
N MET A 162 -2.25 -4.87 13.98
CA MET A 162 -0.85 -4.74 14.40
C MET A 162 -0.13 -6.05 14.15
N THR A 163 0.98 -6.02 13.41
CA THR A 163 1.73 -7.22 13.03
C THR A 163 3.23 -6.92 12.89
N THR A 164 4.03 -7.95 12.57
CA THR A 164 5.42 -7.81 12.14
C THR A 164 5.53 -7.84 10.62
N PRO A 165 6.62 -7.34 10.02
CA PRO A 165 6.83 -7.46 8.58
C PRO A 165 6.79 -8.91 8.09
N GLU A 166 7.38 -9.83 8.84
CA GLU A 166 7.48 -11.25 8.51
C GLU A 166 6.11 -11.95 8.55
N ASP A 167 5.34 -11.72 9.61
CA ASP A 167 4.00 -12.31 9.74
C ASP A 167 3.05 -11.72 8.72
N HIS A 168 3.14 -10.39 8.48
CA HIS A 168 2.40 -9.74 7.41
C HIS A 168 2.65 -10.41 6.06
N ASP A 169 3.91 -10.52 5.63
CA ASP A 169 4.23 -11.05 4.30
C ASP A 169 3.85 -12.53 4.18
N ARG A 170 3.93 -13.30 5.28
CA ARG A 170 3.47 -14.70 5.32
C ARG A 170 1.95 -14.82 5.11
N GLU A 171 1.16 -14.00 5.80
CA GLU A 171 -0.30 -14.01 5.67
C GLU A 171 -0.74 -13.47 4.30
N ILE A 172 -0.15 -12.36 3.87
CA ILE A 172 -0.47 -11.73 2.58
C ILE A 172 -0.09 -12.59 1.38
N ALA A 173 0.94 -13.41 1.47
CA ALA A 173 1.26 -14.39 0.44
C ALA A 173 0.08 -15.36 0.20
N GLN A 174 -0.63 -15.77 1.24
CA GLN A 174 -1.81 -16.64 1.10
C GLN A 174 -3.04 -15.88 0.56
N VAL A 175 -3.23 -14.64 1.00
CA VAL A 175 -4.42 -13.84 0.63
C VAL A 175 -4.21 -13.16 -0.73
N GLN A 176 -3.33 -12.17 -0.79
CA GLN A 176 -3.08 -11.44 -2.04
C GLN A 176 -2.29 -12.26 -3.06
N GLY A 177 -1.27 -13.02 -2.60
CA GLY A 177 -0.46 -13.85 -3.49
C GLY A 177 -1.30 -14.82 -4.29
N LEU A 178 -2.21 -15.55 -3.64
CA LEU A 178 -3.12 -16.48 -4.31
C LEU A 178 -4.13 -15.73 -5.20
N THR A 179 -4.75 -14.66 -4.69
CA THR A 179 -5.73 -13.87 -5.46
C THR A 179 -5.12 -13.33 -6.76
N HIS A 180 -3.94 -12.70 -6.68
CA HIS A 180 -3.28 -12.13 -7.86
C HIS A 180 -2.76 -13.22 -8.82
N LEU A 181 -2.30 -14.36 -8.30
CA LEU A 181 -1.91 -15.51 -9.12
C LEU A 181 -3.09 -16.02 -9.96
N VAL A 182 -4.22 -16.31 -9.30
CA VAL A 182 -5.44 -16.81 -9.96
C VAL A 182 -6.00 -15.77 -10.92
N ALA A 183 -6.12 -14.51 -10.50
CA ALA A 183 -6.61 -13.44 -11.36
C ALA A 183 -5.76 -13.27 -12.63
N ASN A 184 -4.42 -13.30 -12.49
CA ASN A 184 -3.52 -13.18 -13.63
C ASN A 184 -3.66 -14.35 -14.61
N LEU A 185 -3.85 -15.57 -14.10
CA LEU A 185 -4.10 -16.74 -14.93
C LEU A 185 -5.42 -16.64 -15.69
N LEU A 186 -6.51 -16.24 -15.00
CA LEU A 186 -7.83 -16.09 -15.62
C LEU A 186 -7.84 -14.98 -16.68
N VAL A 187 -7.15 -13.86 -16.44
CA VAL A 187 -6.98 -12.81 -17.44
C VAL A 187 -6.22 -13.33 -18.67
N LYS A 188 -5.15 -14.14 -18.49
CA LYS A 188 -4.37 -14.71 -19.58
C LYS A 188 -5.11 -15.80 -20.35
N MET A 189 -6.08 -16.47 -19.73
CA MET A 189 -6.95 -17.44 -20.39
C MET A 189 -7.93 -16.80 -21.36
N ASP A 190 -8.06 -15.45 -21.34
CA ASP A 190 -8.99 -14.70 -22.21
C ASP A 190 -10.42 -15.26 -22.20
N ILE A 191 -10.94 -15.55 -21.01
CA ILE A 191 -12.26 -16.13 -20.85
C ILE A 191 -13.31 -15.08 -21.25
N ARG A 192 -14.07 -15.40 -22.31
CA ARG A 192 -15.10 -14.50 -22.83
C ARG A 192 -16.43 -14.67 -22.08
N GLU A 193 -17.14 -13.58 -21.94
CA GLU A 193 -18.51 -13.63 -21.43
C GLU A 193 -19.40 -14.48 -22.31
N THR A 194 -20.25 -15.31 -21.69
CA THR A 194 -21.24 -16.12 -22.36
C THR A 194 -22.62 -15.84 -21.80
N ARG A 195 -23.67 -16.18 -22.57
CA ARG A 195 -25.06 -16.09 -22.10
C ARG A 195 -25.39 -17.07 -20.96
N MET A 196 -24.56 -18.12 -20.82
CA MET A 196 -24.69 -19.10 -19.72
C MET A 196 -23.63 -18.78 -18.68
N THR A 197 -24.05 -18.33 -17.51
CA THR A 197 -23.18 -18.01 -16.39
C THR A 197 -23.79 -18.47 -15.07
N THR A 198 -22.96 -18.63 -14.04
CA THR A 198 -23.38 -18.97 -12.69
C THR A 198 -23.04 -17.85 -11.73
N ARG A 199 -23.74 -17.76 -10.58
CA ARG A 199 -23.39 -16.78 -9.54
C ARG A 199 -21.98 -16.93 -9.01
N SER A 200 -21.47 -18.17 -8.89
CA SER A 200 -20.10 -18.44 -8.46
C SER A 200 -19.08 -17.94 -9.47
N PHE A 201 -19.32 -18.12 -10.78
CA PHE A 201 -18.46 -17.58 -11.82
C PHE A 201 -18.48 -16.04 -11.82
N GLN A 202 -19.63 -15.42 -11.67
CA GLN A 202 -19.74 -13.96 -11.57
C GLN A 202 -18.98 -13.42 -10.35
N ALA A 203 -19.06 -14.09 -9.18
CA ALA A 203 -18.31 -13.70 -7.99
C ALA A 203 -16.78 -13.83 -8.22
N LEU A 204 -16.34 -14.91 -8.88
CA LEU A 204 -14.93 -15.10 -9.25
C LEU A 204 -14.45 -13.98 -10.18
N MET A 205 -15.19 -13.67 -11.24
CA MET A 205 -14.81 -12.59 -12.17
C MET A 205 -14.88 -11.21 -11.52
N SER A 206 -15.79 -10.97 -10.59
CA SER A 206 -15.80 -9.73 -9.79
C SER A 206 -14.55 -9.60 -8.93
N ALA A 207 -14.04 -10.68 -8.35
CA ALA A 207 -12.78 -10.66 -7.62
C ALA A 207 -11.57 -10.40 -8.56
N VAL A 208 -11.58 -11.00 -9.77
CA VAL A 208 -10.57 -10.71 -10.80
C VAL A 208 -10.57 -9.24 -11.18
N ASP A 209 -11.75 -8.65 -11.39
CA ASP A 209 -11.90 -7.25 -11.78
C ASP A 209 -11.38 -6.26 -10.73
N MET A 210 -11.37 -6.63 -9.45
CA MET A 210 -10.79 -5.79 -8.41
C MET A 210 -9.28 -5.60 -8.53
N VAL A 211 -8.56 -6.60 -9.08
CA VAL A 211 -7.10 -6.62 -9.10
C VAL A 211 -6.48 -6.60 -10.51
N ARG A 212 -7.25 -6.90 -11.58
CA ARG A 212 -6.74 -7.00 -12.96
C ARG A 212 -6.13 -5.72 -13.52
N HIS A 213 -6.45 -4.57 -12.94
CA HIS A 213 -5.97 -3.26 -13.36
C HIS A 213 -4.92 -2.68 -12.39
N ASP A 214 -4.46 -3.47 -11.42
CA ASP A 214 -3.36 -3.04 -10.57
C ASP A 214 -2.10 -2.82 -11.41
N ALA A 215 -1.29 -1.86 -11.00
CA ALA A 215 -0.04 -1.57 -11.71
C ALA A 215 0.87 -2.82 -11.72
N PRO A 216 1.62 -3.06 -12.82
CA PRO A 216 2.52 -4.21 -12.92
C PRO A 216 3.49 -4.36 -11.73
N ASP A 217 3.95 -3.24 -11.17
CA ASP A 217 4.82 -3.21 -10.00
C ASP A 217 4.16 -3.80 -8.74
N VAL A 218 2.84 -3.63 -8.58
CA VAL A 218 2.07 -4.23 -7.47
C VAL A 218 2.06 -5.75 -7.61
N LEU A 219 1.77 -6.26 -8.80
CA LEU A 219 1.80 -7.69 -9.08
C LEU A 219 3.21 -8.28 -8.86
N GLN A 220 4.24 -7.58 -9.33
CA GLN A 220 5.64 -7.97 -9.12
C GLN A 220 6.00 -7.99 -7.63
N ALA A 221 5.62 -6.98 -6.87
CA ALA A 221 5.86 -6.94 -5.42
C ALA A 221 5.22 -8.13 -4.72
N ILE A 222 3.94 -8.40 -4.99
CA ILE A 222 3.18 -9.48 -4.35
C ILE A 222 3.72 -10.87 -4.71
N LEU A 223 4.05 -11.13 -5.99
CA LEU A 223 4.41 -12.47 -6.45
C LEU A 223 5.92 -12.75 -6.50
N ARG A 224 6.79 -11.71 -6.42
CA ARG A 224 8.24 -11.88 -6.58
C ARG A 224 9.04 -11.34 -5.41
N VAL A 225 8.62 -10.22 -4.82
CA VAL A 225 9.33 -9.58 -3.71
C VAL A 225 8.90 -10.17 -2.37
N ASN A 226 7.63 -10.57 -2.21
CA ASN A 226 7.18 -11.27 -1.01
C ASN A 226 7.94 -12.60 -0.85
N PRO A 227 8.70 -12.79 0.24
CA PRO A 227 9.56 -13.97 0.41
C PRO A 227 8.77 -15.29 0.51
N HIS A 228 7.49 -15.25 0.85
CA HIS A 228 6.62 -16.41 1.03
C HIS A 228 5.76 -16.74 -0.22
N ALA A 229 5.71 -15.86 -1.22
CA ALA A 229 4.88 -16.08 -2.41
C ALA A 229 5.33 -17.29 -3.25
N GLY A 230 6.64 -17.57 -3.27
CA GLY A 230 7.21 -18.71 -4.00
C GLY A 230 6.63 -20.06 -3.56
N ASP A 231 6.38 -20.25 -2.27
CA ASP A 231 5.84 -21.50 -1.74
C ASP A 231 4.35 -21.67 -2.11
N ILE A 232 3.57 -20.60 -2.08
CA ILE A 232 2.18 -20.61 -2.55
C ILE A 232 2.10 -20.96 -4.03
N ILE A 233 2.97 -20.35 -4.85
CA ILE A 233 3.02 -20.63 -6.30
C ILE A 233 3.39 -22.10 -6.56
N LYS A 234 4.39 -22.65 -5.87
CA LYS A 234 4.81 -24.06 -6.00
C LYS A 234 3.66 -24.99 -5.60
N ARG A 235 3.02 -24.74 -4.45
CA ARG A 235 1.89 -25.54 -3.98
C ARG A 235 0.71 -25.48 -4.95
N PHE A 236 0.38 -24.30 -5.47
CA PHE A 236 -0.67 -24.16 -6.47
C PHE A 236 -0.38 -24.99 -7.72
N LYS A 237 0.84 -24.89 -8.27
CA LYS A 237 1.27 -25.68 -9.44
C LYS A 237 1.19 -27.19 -9.19
N SER A 238 1.69 -27.66 -8.05
CA SER A 238 1.64 -29.08 -7.69
C SER A 238 0.21 -29.61 -7.62
N LEU A 239 -0.71 -28.86 -7.00
CA LEU A 239 -2.10 -29.27 -6.89
C LEU A 239 -2.84 -29.23 -8.23
N THR A 240 -2.56 -28.25 -9.10
CA THR A 240 -3.17 -28.20 -10.44
C THR A 240 -2.69 -29.33 -11.33
N SER A 241 -1.38 -29.68 -11.29
CA SER A 241 -0.87 -30.83 -12.03
C SER A 241 -1.48 -32.17 -11.57
N ALA A 242 -1.76 -32.31 -10.28
CA ALA A 242 -2.42 -33.50 -9.73
C ALA A 242 -3.90 -33.68 -10.20
N LEU A 243 -4.53 -32.62 -10.72
CA LEU A 243 -5.88 -32.71 -11.28
C LEU A 243 -5.87 -33.29 -12.71
N GLU A 244 -4.71 -33.31 -13.37
CA GLU A 244 -4.55 -33.85 -14.73
C GLU A 244 -4.42 -35.41 -14.72
N ASP A 245 -3.98 -35.99 -13.58
CA ASP A 245 -3.93 -37.43 -13.35
C ASP A 245 -4.98 -37.85 -12.31
N PRO A 246 -6.26 -38.04 -12.67
CA PRO A 246 -7.24 -38.57 -11.75
C PRO A 246 -6.89 -40.06 -11.49
N ALA A 247 -6.63 -40.38 -10.21
CA ALA A 247 -6.41 -41.74 -9.72
C ALA A 247 -7.62 -42.63 -9.99
#